data_546d30e4c82505889e78a446b80dc24f
#
_entry.id   546d30e4c82505889e78a446b80dc24f
#
_cell.length_a   1.000
_cell.length_b   1.000
_cell.length_c   1.000
_cell.angle_alpha   90.00
_cell.angle_beta   90.00
_cell.angle_gamma   90.00
#
_symmetry.space_group_name_H-M   'P 1'
#
loop_
_entity.id
_entity.type
_entity.pdbx_description
1 polymer ?
#
loop_
_entity_poly.entity_id
_entity_poly.type
_entity_poly.pdbx_seq_one_letter_code
_entity_poly.pdbx_strand_id
1 'polypeptide(L)'
;MKVDNFPQARPQTGLTAADIVFEEPVEGGITRYVAIFQCHGAPVVGDVRSARNIDIGILGQFGHPLFVHVGGIQPVIDNILSSPLEDFELGNYTTTVVQHPAGRYAPYDTYTSTTAIWRMRSTASHPPLPVFSYSKTVPAGASVTSVKSVSIPFSTYSEVVWKYDPRTRTFLRFYGSTPDTLSNGVQNSASNVVVQFVHVYYGPWLENSTGGLEVQANLYTHARGKALVFRDGVEITGRWSRTTLAQPTSFTTTSGQAITMQPGDTWVELVPTYVHVTTTH
;
A
#
# COMPACT_ATOMS: atom_id res chain seq x y z
N MET A 1 -3.50 -5.35 -6.23
CA MET A 1 -4.06 -4.44 -7.25
C MET A 1 -3.46 -3.06 -7.09
N LYS A 2 -3.06 -2.45 -8.20
CA LYS A 2 -2.54 -1.08 -8.23
C LYS A 2 -3.68 -0.08 -8.33
N VAL A 3 -3.82 0.82 -7.39
CA VAL A 3 -4.93 1.80 -7.32
C VAL A 3 -4.37 3.22 -7.28
N ASP A 4 -4.99 4.14 -8.02
CA ASP A 4 -4.54 5.53 -8.07
C ASP A 4 -4.91 6.29 -6.79
N ASN A 5 -4.08 7.28 -6.46
CA ASN A 5 -4.35 8.22 -5.37
C ASN A 5 -4.21 9.69 -5.79
N PHE A 6 -4.19 9.95 -7.08
CA PHE A 6 -4.22 11.33 -7.55
C PHE A 6 -5.56 11.99 -7.17
N PRO A 7 -5.60 13.31 -6.86
CA PRO A 7 -6.83 13.96 -6.41
C PRO A 7 -8.05 13.74 -7.30
N GLN A 8 -7.88 13.68 -8.64
CA GLN A 8 -8.96 13.42 -9.59
C GLN A 8 -9.45 11.96 -9.59
N ALA A 9 -8.66 11.02 -9.09
CA ALA A 9 -9.05 9.63 -8.94
C ALA A 9 -9.95 9.39 -7.71
N ARG A 10 -9.96 10.33 -6.77
CA ARG A 10 -10.76 10.23 -5.54
C ARG A 10 -12.23 10.54 -5.80
N PRO A 11 -13.15 9.93 -5.06
CA PRO A 11 -12.95 8.87 -4.08
C PRO A 11 -12.65 7.52 -4.74
N GLN A 12 -11.75 6.73 -4.12
CA GLN A 12 -11.45 5.37 -4.55
C GLN A 12 -12.60 4.42 -4.19
N THR A 13 -12.50 3.19 -4.69
CA THR A 13 -13.50 2.15 -4.44
C THR A 13 -12.82 0.85 -4.00
N GLY A 14 -13.38 0.19 -2.98
CA GLY A 14 -13.02 -1.19 -2.60
C GLY A 14 -11.85 -1.33 -1.62
N LEU A 15 -11.17 -0.24 -1.23
CA LEU A 15 -9.99 -0.33 -0.37
C LEU A 15 -10.28 -0.85 1.04
N THR A 16 -11.49 -0.64 1.58
CA THR A 16 -11.86 -1.16 2.91
C THR A 16 -11.98 -2.69 2.98
N ALA A 17 -11.96 -3.38 1.84
CA ALA A 17 -11.92 -4.84 1.79
C ALA A 17 -10.50 -5.40 1.64
N ALA A 18 -9.49 -4.54 1.48
CA ALA A 18 -8.12 -4.98 1.40
C ALA A 18 -7.59 -5.40 2.78
N ASP A 19 -6.87 -6.51 2.83
CA ASP A 19 -6.23 -7.00 4.06
C ASP A 19 -4.99 -6.18 4.40
N ILE A 20 -4.24 -5.75 3.36
CA ILE A 20 -3.08 -4.87 3.49
C ILE A 20 -3.13 -3.83 2.36
N VAL A 21 -2.82 -2.57 2.67
CA VAL A 21 -2.61 -1.52 1.67
C VAL A 21 -1.22 -0.92 1.87
N PHE A 22 -0.43 -0.91 0.81
CA PHE A 22 0.79 -0.11 0.77
C PHE A 22 0.49 1.21 0.05
N GLU A 23 0.89 2.32 0.65
CA GLU A 23 0.95 3.61 -0.02
C GLU A 23 2.40 3.91 -0.38
N GLU A 24 2.66 4.15 -1.65
CA GLU A 24 3.99 4.38 -2.18
C GLU A 24 4.08 5.72 -2.93
N PRO A 25 5.20 6.44 -2.83
CA PRO A 25 5.43 7.61 -3.66
C PRO A 25 5.67 7.19 -5.12
N VAL A 26 5.13 7.98 -6.04
CA VAL A 26 5.38 7.85 -7.47
C VAL A 26 5.78 9.22 -8.05
N GLU A 27 5.95 9.30 -9.36
CA GLU A 27 6.34 10.54 -10.04
C GLU A 27 5.32 11.68 -9.81
N GLY A 28 5.78 12.93 -9.96
CA GLY A 28 4.93 14.11 -9.83
C GLY A 28 4.51 14.48 -8.41
N GLY A 29 5.12 13.85 -7.40
CA GLY A 29 4.80 14.12 -5.98
C GLY A 29 3.44 13.55 -5.55
N ILE A 30 2.90 12.60 -6.29
CA ILE A 30 1.70 11.85 -5.91
C ILE A 30 2.05 10.52 -5.27
N THR A 31 1.05 9.84 -4.71
CA THR A 31 1.19 8.48 -4.22
C THR A 31 0.24 7.55 -4.97
N ARG A 32 0.48 6.25 -4.88
CA ARG A 32 -0.44 5.19 -5.33
C ARG A 32 -0.58 4.14 -4.25
N TYR A 33 -1.61 3.32 -4.38
CA TYR A 33 -1.85 2.18 -3.50
C TYR A 33 -1.54 0.87 -4.19
N VAL A 34 -0.96 -0.05 -3.42
CA VAL A 34 -0.93 -1.48 -3.74
C VAL A 34 -1.82 -2.18 -2.72
N ALA A 35 -3.05 -2.48 -3.12
CA ALA A 35 -4.05 -3.12 -2.27
C ALA A 35 -3.98 -4.64 -2.41
N ILE A 36 -3.82 -5.35 -1.29
CA ILE A 36 -3.69 -6.80 -1.20
C ILE A 36 -5.03 -7.37 -0.71
N PHE A 37 -5.57 -8.31 -1.48
CA PHE A 37 -6.82 -9.02 -1.18
C PHE A 37 -6.52 -10.51 -1.08
N GLN A 38 -6.61 -11.07 0.10
CA GLN A 38 -6.37 -12.50 0.36
C GLN A 38 -7.56 -13.13 1.08
N CYS A 39 -8.00 -12.54 2.20
CA CYS A 39 -9.09 -13.05 3.02
C CYS A 39 -10.43 -12.49 2.62
N HIS A 40 -10.44 -11.26 2.12
CA HIS A 40 -11.65 -10.54 1.74
C HIS A 40 -11.60 -10.13 0.28
N GLY A 41 -12.76 -9.95 -0.32
CA GLY A 41 -12.90 -9.49 -1.68
C GLY A 41 -13.83 -8.29 -1.80
N ALA A 42 -13.67 -7.55 -2.90
CA ALA A 42 -14.51 -6.42 -3.24
C ALA A 42 -15.19 -6.63 -4.59
N PRO A 43 -16.50 -6.32 -4.72
CA PRO A 43 -17.22 -6.41 -5.99
C PRO A 43 -16.74 -5.36 -7.01
N VAL A 44 -16.20 -4.25 -6.53
CA VAL A 44 -15.61 -3.19 -7.35
C VAL A 44 -14.35 -2.66 -6.66
N VAL A 45 -13.25 -2.58 -7.39
CA VAL A 45 -11.97 -1.98 -6.95
C VAL A 45 -11.48 -1.02 -8.03
N GLY A 46 -11.04 0.14 -7.67
CA GLY A 46 -10.43 1.11 -8.60
C GLY A 46 -10.43 2.55 -8.10
N ASP A 47 -9.95 3.47 -8.98
CA ASP A 47 -9.50 3.12 -10.35
C ASP A 47 -8.14 2.41 -10.31
N VAL A 48 -7.99 1.44 -11.20
CA VAL A 48 -6.75 0.68 -11.34
C VAL A 48 -5.78 1.45 -12.24
N ARG A 49 -4.50 1.45 -11.87
CA ARG A 49 -3.48 2.29 -12.51
C ARG A 49 -2.20 1.55 -12.86
N SER A 50 -1.30 2.32 -13.51
CA SER A 50 -0.07 1.79 -14.07
C SER A 50 0.90 1.29 -13.01
N ALA A 51 1.52 0.17 -13.32
CA ALA A 51 2.58 -0.44 -12.55
C ALA A 51 3.83 0.45 -12.43
N ARG A 52 4.59 0.22 -11.38
CA ARG A 52 5.89 0.83 -11.10
C ARG A 52 6.89 -0.24 -10.63
N ASN A 53 8.19 -0.02 -10.82
CA ASN A 53 9.19 -0.99 -10.35
C ASN A 53 9.16 -1.24 -8.84
N ILE A 54 8.77 -0.26 -8.06
CA ILE A 54 8.64 -0.40 -6.60
C ILE A 54 7.60 -1.48 -6.22
N ASP A 55 6.61 -1.74 -7.08
CA ASP A 55 5.60 -2.79 -6.88
C ASP A 55 6.24 -4.17 -6.75
N ILE A 56 7.31 -4.44 -7.51
CA ILE A 56 8.05 -5.71 -7.42
C ILE A 56 8.62 -5.88 -6.00
N GLY A 57 9.21 -4.82 -5.46
CA GLY A 57 9.71 -4.82 -4.10
C GLY A 57 8.62 -5.02 -3.05
N ILE A 58 7.46 -4.40 -3.22
CA ILE A 58 6.31 -4.57 -2.32
C ILE A 58 5.77 -5.99 -2.39
N LEU A 59 5.51 -6.47 -3.59
CA LEU A 59 4.75 -7.70 -3.84
C LEU A 59 5.57 -8.98 -3.73
N GLY A 60 6.86 -8.95 -4.02
CA GLY A 60 7.70 -10.15 -4.03
C GLY A 60 7.77 -10.90 -2.70
N GLN A 61 7.44 -10.27 -1.56
CA GLN A 61 7.35 -10.92 -0.26
C GLN A 61 6.14 -11.85 -0.10
N PHE A 62 5.19 -11.79 -1.01
CA PHE A 62 4.00 -12.64 -1.02
C PHE A 62 4.17 -13.90 -1.89
N GLY A 63 5.38 -14.17 -2.38
CA GLY A 63 5.69 -15.30 -3.26
C GLY A 63 5.39 -14.97 -4.73
N HIS A 64 4.36 -15.60 -5.29
CA HIS A 64 3.91 -15.38 -6.67
C HIS A 64 2.51 -14.75 -6.70
N PRO A 65 2.35 -13.51 -6.22
CA PRO A 65 1.04 -12.88 -6.18
C PRO A 65 0.61 -12.43 -7.57
N LEU A 66 -0.69 -12.50 -7.81
CA LEU A 66 -1.31 -11.92 -8.98
C LEU A 66 -1.26 -10.40 -8.88
N PHE A 67 -0.58 -9.75 -9.82
CA PHE A 67 -0.44 -8.29 -9.85
C PHE A 67 -1.33 -7.65 -10.90
N VAL A 68 -2.45 -7.09 -10.45
CA VAL A 68 -3.46 -6.44 -11.30
C VAL A 68 -3.14 -4.96 -11.46
N HIS A 69 -2.99 -4.51 -12.71
CA HIS A 69 -2.67 -3.11 -13.04
C HIS A 69 -3.19 -2.74 -14.44
N VAL A 70 -3.05 -1.47 -14.82
CA VAL A 70 -3.36 -0.95 -16.17
C VAL A 70 -2.16 -0.19 -16.70
N GLY A 71 -1.45 -0.77 -17.65
CA GLY A 71 -0.28 -0.17 -18.28
C GLY A 71 0.92 -0.02 -17.36
N GLY A 72 1.90 0.63 -17.91
CA GLY A 72 3.21 0.94 -17.37
C GLY A 72 4.13 1.31 -18.54
N ILE A 73 5.25 1.93 -18.28
CA ILE A 73 6.28 2.09 -19.30
C ILE A 73 6.93 0.74 -19.62
N GLN A 74 7.40 0.55 -20.84
CA GLN A 74 7.91 -0.75 -21.28
C GLN A 74 9.00 -1.33 -20.37
N PRO A 75 10.00 -0.57 -19.88
CA PRO A 75 11.00 -1.12 -18.96
C PRO A 75 10.41 -1.65 -17.64
N VAL A 76 9.35 -1.03 -17.12
CA VAL A 76 8.66 -1.51 -15.91
C VAL A 76 7.92 -2.82 -16.20
N ILE A 77 7.22 -2.90 -17.33
CA ILE A 77 6.52 -4.13 -17.76
C ILE A 77 7.52 -5.28 -17.93
N ASP A 78 8.65 -5.04 -18.61
CA ASP A 78 9.70 -6.05 -18.81
C ASP A 78 10.26 -6.56 -17.47
N ASN A 79 10.44 -5.67 -16.48
CA ASN A 79 10.89 -6.03 -15.14
C ASN A 79 9.83 -6.84 -14.38
N ILE A 80 8.53 -6.50 -14.51
CA ILE A 80 7.44 -7.27 -13.90
C ILE A 80 7.41 -8.68 -14.49
N LEU A 81 7.46 -8.82 -15.82
CA LEU A 81 7.47 -10.11 -16.51
C LEU A 81 8.69 -10.97 -16.16
N SER A 82 9.80 -10.34 -15.76
CA SER A 82 11.02 -11.01 -15.32
C SER A 82 11.05 -11.29 -13.81
N SER A 83 10.04 -10.81 -13.07
CA SER A 83 9.92 -10.96 -11.62
C SER A 83 9.09 -12.20 -11.24
N PRO A 84 8.99 -12.56 -9.95
CA PRO A 84 8.11 -13.63 -9.51
C PRO A 84 6.61 -13.27 -9.53
N LEU A 85 6.23 -12.05 -9.91
CA LEU A 85 4.83 -11.63 -9.94
C LEU A 85 4.09 -12.27 -11.13
N GLU A 86 2.85 -12.69 -10.91
CA GLU A 86 1.98 -13.07 -12.01
C GLU A 86 1.32 -11.81 -12.59
N ASP A 87 1.76 -11.40 -13.77
CA ASP A 87 1.27 -10.21 -14.45
C ASP A 87 -0.20 -10.36 -14.86
N PHE A 88 -1.02 -9.36 -14.49
CA PHE A 88 -2.42 -9.28 -14.89
C PHE A 88 -2.75 -7.86 -15.37
N GLU A 89 -2.36 -7.58 -16.62
CA GLU A 89 -2.64 -6.31 -17.30
C GLU A 89 -4.11 -6.25 -17.72
N LEU A 90 -4.90 -5.38 -17.07
CA LEU A 90 -6.35 -5.26 -17.34
C LEU A 90 -6.65 -4.82 -18.77
N GLY A 91 -5.76 -4.08 -19.41
CA GLY A 91 -5.92 -3.65 -20.82
C GLY A 91 -6.06 -4.82 -21.80
N ASN A 92 -5.64 -6.03 -21.41
CA ASN A 92 -5.76 -7.24 -22.22
C ASN A 92 -7.13 -7.94 -22.07
N TYR A 93 -8.02 -7.42 -21.24
CA TYR A 93 -9.30 -8.06 -20.92
C TYR A 93 -10.50 -7.21 -21.33
N THR A 94 -11.65 -7.88 -21.47
CA THR A 94 -12.91 -7.29 -21.88
C THR A 94 -13.77 -6.86 -20.68
N THR A 95 -14.98 -6.38 -20.96
CA THR A 95 -15.99 -5.94 -19.99
C THR A 95 -16.40 -6.99 -18.95
N THR A 96 -16.06 -8.26 -19.12
CA THR A 96 -16.31 -9.31 -18.11
C THR A 96 -15.41 -9.15 -16.88
N VAL A 97 -14.26 -8.51 -17.05
CA VAL A 97 -13.26 -8.28 -15.99
C VAL A 97 -13.08 -6.79 -15.71
N VAL A 98 -13.13 -5.97 -16.77
CA VAL A 98 -12.95 -4.52 -16.70
C VAL A 98 -14.32 -3.83 -16.63
N GLN A 99 -14.44 -2.86 -15.73
CA GLN A 99 -15.63 -2.04 -15.54
C GLN A 99 -15.27 -0.57 -15.74
N HIS A 100 -16.19 0.18 -16.36
CA HIS A 100 -16.09 1.64 -16.51
C HIS A 100 -17.32 2.29 -15.87
N PRO A 101 -17.26 2.64 -14.57
CA PRO A 101 -18.41 3.22 -13.87
C PRO A 101 -18.88 4.53 -14.51
N ALA A 102 -20.18 4.72 -14.56
CA ALA A 102 -20.79 5.95 -15.05
C ALA A 102 -20.30 7.18 -14.24
N GLY A 103 -20.02 8.28 -14.93
CA GLY A 103 -19.52 9.51 -14.31
C GLY A 103 -18.01 9.51 -14.04
N ARG A 104 -17.29 8.45 -14.39
CA ARG A 104 -15.82 8.41 -14.44
C ARG A 104 -15.35 8.50 -15.89
N TYR A 105 -14.20 9.11 -16.09
CA TYR A 105 -13.62 9.34 -17.43
C TYR A 105 -12.14 8.98 -17.40
N ALA A 106 -11.65 8.53 -18.55
CA ALA A 106 -10.23 8.26 -18.70
C ALA A 106 -9.37 9.48 -18.30
N PRO A 107 -8.30 9.25 -17.60
CA PRO A 107 -7.66 7.98 -17.26
C PRO A 107 -8.10 7.42 -15.88
N TYR A 108 -9.21 7.86 -15.29
CA TYR A 108 -9.67 7.51 -13.93
C TYR A 108 -10.95 6.65 -13.93
N ASP A 109 -11.13 5.80 -14.93
CA ASP A 109 -12.37 5.07 -15.18
C ASP A 109 -12.20 3.55 -15.27
N THR A 110 -11.02 3.01 -14.98
CA THR A 110 -10.77 1.58 -15.09
C THR A 110 -10.88 0.88 -13.74
N TYR A 111 -11.92 0.05 -13.61
CA TYR A 111 -12.25 -0.69 -12.40
C TYR A 111 -12.34 -2.19 -12.67
N THR A 112 -12.23 -2.99 -11.63
CA THR A 112 -12.38 -4.44 -11.70
C THR A 112 -13.01 -4.98 -10.41
N SER A 113 -13.18 -6.31 -10.30
CA SER A 113 -13.56 -6.96 -9.05
C SER A 113 -12.60 -8.08 -8.70
N THR A 114 -12.39 -8.30 -7.40
CA THR A 114 -11.57 -9.43 -6.95
C THR A 114 -12.17 -10.75 -7.39
N THR A 115 -13.50 -10.88 -7.33
CA THR A 115 -14.21 -12.10 -7.76
C THR A 115 -14.01 -12.41 -9.24
N ALA A 116 -14.06 -11.38 -10.12
CA ALA A 116 -13.81 -11.58 -11.55
C ALA A 116 -12.37 -12.05 -11.79
N ILE A 117 -11.40 -11.43 -11.14
CA ILE A 117 -9.98 -11.80 -11.22
C ILE A 117 -9.77 -13.24 -10.73
N TRP A 118 -10.27 -13.59 -9.55
CA TRP A 118 -10.11 -14.93 -8.97
C TRP A 118 -10.74 -16.04 -9.83
N ARG A 119 -11.89 -15.76 -10.48
CA ARG A 119 -12.49 -16.71 -11.43
C ARG A 119 -11.60 -16.96 -12.66
N MET A 120 -10.88 -15.94 -13.11
CA MET A 120 -9.95 -16.06 -14.23
C MET A 120 -8.68 -16.82 -13.86
N ARG A 121 -8.30 -16.81 -12.58
CA ARG A 121 -7.05 -17.38 -12.05
C ARG A 121 -7.32 -18.33 -10.88
N SER A 122 -8.27 -19.24 -11.04
CA SER A 122 -8.71 -20.16 -9.99
C SER A 122 -7.69 -21.25 -9.59
N THR A 123 -6.55 -21.29 -10.26
CA THR A 123 -5.50 -22.33 -10.06
C THR A 123 -4.40 -21.94 -9.08
N ALA A 124 -4.53 -20.80 -8.40
CA ALA A 124 -3.56 -20.43 -7.36
C ALA A 124 -3.50 -21.50 -6.27
N SER A 125 -2.41 -22.26 -6.24
CA SER A 125 -2.30 -23.51 -5.51
C SER A 125 -1.84 -23.37 -4.06
N HIS A 126 -1.29 -22.20 -3.67
CA HIS A 126 -0.70 -22.03 -2.35
C HIS A 126 -1.01 -20.65 -1.78
N PRO A 127 -1.46 -20.56 -0.51
CA PRO A 127 -1.61 -19.27 0.16
C PRO A 127 -0.21 -18.63 0.31
N PRO A 128 -0.13 -17.29 0.28
CA PRO A 128 1.12 -16.58 0.52
C PRO A 128 1.61 -16.84 1.95
N LEU A 129 2.93 -16.73 2.16
CA LEU A 129 3.49 -16.74 3.49
C LEU A 129 2.97 -15.53 4.29
N PRO A 130 2.72 -15.68 5.60
CA PRO A 130 2.35 -14.54 6.44
C PRO A 130 3.47 -13.49 6.43
N VAL A 131 3.14 -12.25 6.07
CA VAL A 131 4.10 -11.13 6.08
C VAL A 131 4.16 -10.42 7.42
N PHE A 132 3.13 -10.59 8.26
CA PHE A 132 3.05 -10.05 9.61
C PHE A 132 2.74 -11.14 10.63
N SER A 133 3.25 -10.96 11.85
CA SER A 133 2.81 -11.70 13.02
C SER A 133 1.77 -10.87 13.78
N TYR A 134 0.74 -11.53 14.32
CA TYR A 134 -0.37 -10.87 14.98
C TYR A 134 -0.45 -11.23 16.46
N SER A 135 -0.81 -10.26 17.30
CA SER A 135 -1.06 -10.45 18.73
C SER A 135 -2.12 -9.46 19.21
N LYS A 136 -2.96 -9.88 20.16
CA LYS A 136 -3.92 -8.98 20.84
C LYS A 136 -3.25 -8.02 21.83
N THR A 137 -1.99 -8.28 22.18
CA THR A 137 -1.23 -7.47 23.13
C THR A 137 -0.02 -6.85 22.46
N VAL A 138 0.38 -5.69 22.93
CA VAL A 138 1.65 -5.05 22.53
C VAL A 138 2.81 -5.92 22.99
N PRO A 139 3.91 -6.06 22.25
CA PRO A 139 5.09 -6.83 22.67
C PRO A 139 5.59 -6.37 24.03
N ALA A 140 5.85 -7.33 24.92
CA ALA A 140 6.38 -7.04 26.26
C ALA A 140 7.75 -6.35 26.15
N GLY A 141 7.95 -5.25 26.90
CA GLY A 141 9.20 -4.49 26.88
C GLY A 141 9.38 -3.56 25.68
N ALA A 142 8.39 -3.45 24.77
CA ALA A 142 8.40 -2.40 23.77
C ALA A 142 8.22 -1.03 24.44
N SER A 143 9.04 -0.05 24.04
CA SER A 143 8.78 1.34 24.39
C SER A 143 7.60 1.85 23.58
N VAL A 144 6.52 2.20 24.28
CA VAL A 144 5.26 2.66 23.67
C VAL A 144 4.93 4.06 24.14
N THR A 145 4.35 4.86 23.26
CA THR A 145 3.82 6.18 23.57
C THR A 145 2.37 6.23 23.09
N SER A 146 1.44 6.73 23.92
CA SER A 146 0.06 6.95 23.44
C SER A 146 0.06 7.90 22.27
N VAL A 147 -0.77 7.65 21.26
CA VAL A 147 -0.84 8.48 20.07
C VAL A 147 -2.29 8.84 19.75
N LYS A 148 -2.55 10.11 19.42
CA LYS A 148 -3.83 10.59 18.92
C LYS A 148 -3.84 10.69 17.41
N SER A 149 -2.75 11.17 16.82
CA SER A 149 -2.64 11.25 15.35
C SER A 149 -1.20 11.16 14.87
N VAL A 150 -1.04 10.76 13.60
CA VAL A 150 0.21 10.82 12.85
C VAL A 150 -0.05 11.54 11.53
N SER A 151 0.82 12.50 11.18
CA SER A 151 0.77 13.27 9.93
C SER A 151 1.98 12.93 9.08
N ILE A 152 1.72 12.60 7.82
CA ILE A 152 2.68 12.15 6.81
C ILE A 152 2.52 13.03 5.56
N PRO A 153 3.21 14.16 5.47
CA PRO A 153 3.09 15.07 4.33
C PRO A 153 3.96 14.58 3.16
N PHE A 154 3.49 13.57 2.42
CA PHE A 154 4.20 13.10 1.22
C PHE A 154 4.43 14.22 0.22
N SER A 155 3.38 15.01 -0.01
CA SER A 155 3.38 16.21 -0.86
C SER A 155 2.10 17.01 -0.62
N THR A 156 1.94 18.12 -1.34
CA THR A 156 0.69 18.91 -1.36
C THR A 156 -0.51 18.15 -1.94
N TYR A 157 -0.29 17.08 -2.69
CA TYR A 157 -1.35 16.21 -3.24
C TYR A 157 -1.71 15.06 -2.29
N SER A 158 -0.80 14.70 -1.38
CA SER A 158 -0.94 13.57 -0.46
C SER A 158 -0.46 13.96 0.93
N GLU A 159 -1.20 14.83 1.60
CA GLU A 159 -1.03 15.18 3.01
C GLU A 159 -1.86 14.22 3.85
N VAL A 160 -1.26 13.07 4.19
CA VAL A 160 -1.94 11.98 4.90
C VAL A 160 -1.94 12.24 6.39
N VAL A 161 -3.10 12.08 7.03
CA VAL A 161 -3.25 12.12 8.48
C VAL A 161 -4.06 10.92 8.95
N TRP A 162 -3.52 10.19 9.91
CA TRP A 162 -4.22 9.12 10.61
C TRP A 162 -4.58 9.57 12.02
N LYS A 163 -5.85 9.39 12.42
CA LYS A 163 -6.35 9.75 13.76
C LYS A 163 -6.92 8.53 14.45
N TYR A 164 -6.47 8.24 15.65
CA TYR A 164 -6.96 7.11 16.43
C TYR A 164 -8.40 7.33 16.93
N ASP A 165 -9.27 6.37 16.68
CA ASP A 165 -10.61 6.30 17.30
C ASP A 165 -10.64 5.17 18.35
N PRO A 166 -10.70 5.50 19.65
CA PRO A 166 -10.71 4.50 20.71
C PRO A 166 -11.99 3.65 20.76
N ARG A 167 -13.08 4.08 20.10
CA ARG A 167 -14.34 3.33 20.05
C ARG A 167 -14.25 2.12 19.13
N THR A 168 -13.61 2.32 17.98
CA THR A 168 -13.38 1.25 16.99
C THR A 168 -12.03 0.57 17.16
N ARG A 169 -11.10 1.20 17.90
CA ARG A 169 -9.70 0.81 18.07
C ARG A 169 -8.96 0.76 16.72
N THR A 170 -9.30 1.68 15.82
CA THR A 170 -8.70 1.85 14.49
C THR A 170 -8.20 3.27 14.31
N PHE A 171 -7.34 3.45 13.31
CA PHE A 171 -6.91 4.76 12.85
C PHE A 171 -7.76 5.16 11.64
N LEU A 172 -8.42 6.31 11.70
CA LEU A 172 -9.20 6.89 10.61
C LEU A 172 -8.28 7.73 9.72
N ARG A 173 -8.41 7.57 8.40
CA ARG A 173 -7.56 8.25 7.42
C ARG A 173 -8.18 9.57 6.93
N PHE A 174 -7.31 10.56 6.73
CA PHE A 174 -7.66 11.90 6.24
C PHE A 174 -6.64 12.38 5.21
N TYR A 175 -7.06 13.28 4.34
CA TYR A 175 -6.19 14.17 3.57
C TYR A 175 -6.22 15.55 4.24
N GLY A 176 -5.14 15.91 4.97
CA GLY A 176 -5.13 17.06 5.86
C GLY A 176 -6.25 16.98 6.90
N SER A 177 -7.26 17.84 6.79
CA SER A 177 -8.44 17.82 7.67
C SER A 177 -9.64 17.07 7.08
N THR A 178 -9.63 16.74 5.78
CA THR A 178 -10.75 16.13 5.07
C THR A 178 -10.73 14.60 5.25
N PRO A 179 -11.82 13.97 5.73
CA PRO A 179 -11.91 12.51 5.80
C PRO A 179 -11.66 11.87 4.44
N ASP A 180 -10.82 10.84 4.40
CA ASP A 180 -10.61 10.02 3.22
C ASP A 180 -11.78 9.03 3.08
N THR A 181 -12.81 9.45 2.36
CA THR A 181 -14.06 8.72 2.21
C THR A 181 -14.11 8.04 0.84
N LEU A 182 -14.40 6.76 0.82
CA LEU A 182 -14.56 5.98 -0.40
C LEU A 182 -15.89 6.28 -1.11
N SER A 183 -16.04 5.80 -2.34
CA SER A 183 -17.23 6.00 -3.18
C SER A 183 -18.55 5.51 -2.55
N ASN A 184 -18.48 4.58 -1.60
CA ASN A 184 -19.62 4.06 -0.85
C ASN A 184 -19.94 4.86 0.43
N GLY A 185 -19.27 6.00 0.66
CA GLY A 185 -19.45 6.85 1.84
C GLY A 185 -18.72 6.39 3.11
N VAL A 186 -18.01 5.25 3.07
CA VAL A 186 -17.24 4.77 4.22
C VAL A 186 -15.87 5.42 4.25
N GLN A 187 -15.46 5.92 5.41
CA GLN A 187 -14.12 6.47 5.60
C GLN A 187 -13.08 5.35 5.69
N ASN A 188 -11.95 5.50 5.01
CA ASN A 188 -10.80 4.60 5.15
C ASN A 188 -10.32 4.58 6.61
N SER A 189 -10.07 3.37 7.10
CA SER A 189 -9.54 3.12 8.44
C SER A 189 -8.60 1.94 8.41
N ALA A 190 -7.76 1.82 9.43
CA ALA A 190 -6.87 0.69 9.59
C ALA A 190 -6.70 0.31 11.06
N SER A 191 -6.62 -0.99 11.33
CA SER A 191 -6.26 -1.52 12.64
C SER A 191 -4.81 -1.23 12.97
N ASN A 192 -3.94 -1.28 11.96
CA ASN A 192 -2.52 -0.98 12.09
C ASN A 192 -2.09 0.01 11.00
N VAL A 193 -1.27 0.99 11.38
CA VAL A 193 -0.56 1.87 10.45
C VAL A 193 0.94 1.70 10.67
N VAL A 194 1.67 1.41 9.62
CA VAL A 194 3.13 1.26 9.63
C VAL A 194 3.74 2.35 8.79
N VAL A 195 4.52 3.23 9.40
CA VAL A 195 5.38 4.17 8.68
C VAL A 195 6.73 3.49 8.47
N GLN A 196 7.00 3.07 7.25
CA GLN A 196 8.25 2.45 6.84
C GLN A 196 9.10 3.50 6.11
N PHE A 197 10.12 4.05 6.78
CA PHE A 197 11.01 5.02 6.15
C PHE A 197 11.93 4.34 5.15
N VAL A 198 11.87 4.79 3.89
CA VAL A 198 12.58 4.19 2.76
C VAL A 198 13.47 5.21 2.07
N HIS A 199 14.63 4.77 1.60
CA HIS A 199 15.47 5.58 0.73
C HIS A 199 14.90 5.52 -0.70
N VAL A 200 14.43 6.66 -1.17
CA VAL A 200 13.86 6.85 -2.51
C VAL A 200 14.93 7.41 -3.43
N TYR A 201 14.96 6.92 -4.66
CA TYR A 201 15.83 7.42 -5.73
C TYR A 201 15.07 7.44 -7.06
N TYR A 202 15.59 8.15 -8.04
CA TYR A 202 14.97 8.22 -9.37
C TYR A 202 15.61 7.20 -10.31
N GLY A 203 14.77 6.45 -11.02
CA GLY A 203 15.18 5.58 -12.10
C GLY A 203 15.58 6.35 -13.36
N PRO A 204 16.13 5.66 -14.37
CA PRO A 204 16.60 6.31 -15.61
C PRO A 204 15.48 6.62 -16.60
N TRP A 205 14.24 6.18 -16.32
CA TRP A 205 13.15 6.25 -17.28
C TRP A 205 12.15 7.36 -16.94
N LEU A 206 11.58 7.95 -18.00
CA LEU A 206 10.47 8.88 -17.91
C LEU A 206 9.15 8.11 -17.81
N GLU A 207 8.34 8.40 -16.80
CA GLU A 207 7.02 7.82 -16.60
C GLU A 207 5.90 8.55 -17.33
N ASN A 208 6.18 9.77 -17.77
CA ASN A 208 5.20 10.57 -18.49
C ASN A 208 5.88 11.56 -19.44
N SER A 209 5.09 12.15 -20.37
CA SER A 209 5.56 13.12 -21.34
C SER A 209 5.99 14.46 -20.75
N THR A 210 5.68 14.73 -19.48
CA THR A 210 6.03 15.97 -18.80
C THR A 210 7.36 15.90 -18.04
N GLY A 211 8.09 14.77 -18.16
CA GLY A 211 9.44 14.60 -17.63
C GLY A 211 9.52 14.03 -16.22
N GLY A 212 8.42 13.45 -15.72
CA GLY A 212 8.46 12.75 -14.42
C GLY A 212 9.32 11.49 -14.49
N LEU A 213 10.44 11.49 -13.75
CA LEU A 213 11.27 10.29 -13.61
C LEU A 213 10.59 9.26 -12.72
N GLU A 214 10.81 8.00 -13.05
CA GLU A 214 10.37 6.87 -12.22
C GLU A 214 10.92 6.99 -10.80
N VAL A 215 10.05 6.79 -9.82
CA VAL A 215 10.40 6.74 -8.40
C VAL A 215 10.64 5.29 -8.01
N GLN A 216 11.79 5.02 -7.41
CA GLN A 216 12.19 3.70 -6.92
C GLN A 216 12.57 3.75 -5.45
N ALA A 217 12.48 2.60 -4.76
CA ALA A 217 12.98 2.43 -3.41
C ALA A 217 13.62 1.05 -3.25
N ASN A 218 14.75 0.98 -2.54
CA ASN A 218 15.31 -0.31 -2.17
C ASN A 218 14.52 -0.87 -0.96
N LEU A 219 13.71 -1.91 -1.22
CA LEU A 219 12.87 -2.55 -0.23
C LEU A 219 13.35 -3.94 0.21
N TYR A 220 14.34 -4.54 -0.47
CA TYR A 220 14.70 -5.95 -0.24
C TYR A 220 16.18 -6.31 -0.39
N THR A 221 17.01 -5.52 -1.07
CA THR A 221 18.43 -5.86 -1.22
C THR A 221 19.21 -5.36 0.00
N HIS A 222 19.28 -6.19 1.05
CA HIS A 222 19.84 -5.80 2.36
C HIS A 222 19.27 -4.48 2.88
N ALA A 223 17.99 -4.25 2.58
CA ALA A 223 17.30 -3.01 2.88
C ALA A 223 16.94 -2.93 4.36
N ARG A 224 17.01 -1.74 4.93
CA ARG A 224 16.68 -1.47 6.34
C ARG A 224 16.44 0.02 6.56
N GLY A 225 15.70 0.32 7.62
CA GLY A 225 15.42 1.70 7.99
C GLY A 225 14.70 1.81 9.33
N LYS A 226 14.36 3.05 9.68
CA LYS A 226 13.47 3.35 10.82
C LYS A 226 12.05 2.91 10.45
N ALA A 227 11.29 2.46 11.45
CA ALA A 227 9.86 2.24 11.33
C ALA A 227 9.14 2.81 12.57
N LEU A 228 7.90 3.29 12.35
CA LEU A 228 6.95 3.58 13.42
C LEU A 228 5.74 2.67 13.18
N VAL A 229 5.33 1.94 14.20
CA VAL A 229 4.15 1.06 14.12
C VAL A 229 3.09 1.59 15.05
N PHE A 230 1.93 1.90 14.51
CA PHE A 230 0.77 2.41 15.22
C PHE A 230 -0.29 1.31 15.31
N ARG A 231 -0.67 0.96 16.51
CA ARG A 231 -1.71 -0.03 16.81
C ARG A 231 -2.32 0.25 18.18
N ASP A 232 -3.61 -0.04 18.36
CA ASP A 232 -4.25 0.10 19.68
C ASP A 232 -4.05 1.48 20.35
N GLY A 233 -3.93 2.55 19.58
CA GLY A 233 -3.70 3.91 20.10
C GLY A 233 -2.31 4.15 20.68
N VAL A 234 -1.33 3.31 20.35
CA VAL A 234 0.07 3.49 20.73
C VAL A 234 0.98 3.52 19.51
N GLU A 235 2.07 4.27 19.64
CA GLU A 235 3.22 4.24 18.75
C GLU A 235 4.31 3.34 19.30
N ILE A 236 4.85 2.46 18.48
CA ILE A 236 6.05 1.66 18.76
C ILE A 236 7.14 2.13 17.80
N THR A 237 8.18 2.76 18.33
CA THR A 237 9.37 3.10 17.54
C THR A 237 10.24 1.87 17.35
N GLY A 238 10.62 1.60 16.10
CA GLY A 238 11.40 0.42 15.75
C GLY A 238 12.21 0.59 14.47
N ARG A 239 12.56 -0.55 13.91
CA ARG A 239 13.31 -0.68 12.65
C ARG A 239 12.65 -1.70 11.76
N TRP A 240 12.81 -1.53 10.48
CA TRP A 240 12.49 -2.57 9.51
C TRP A 240 13.75 -3.05 8.80
N SER A 241 13.72 -4.30 8.34
CA SER A 241 14.78 -4.88 7.50
C SER A 241 14.23 -5.97 6.60
N ARG A 242 14.87 -6.12 5.44
CA ARG A 242 14.58 -7.20 4.49
C ARG A 242 15.82 -7.45 3.63
N THR A 243 16.21 -8.71 3.47
CA THR A 243 17.47 -9.08 2.83
C THR A 243 17.29 -9.50 1.38
N THR A 244 16.19 -10.19 1.07
CA THR A 244 15.90 -10.69 -0.29
C THR A 244 14.47 -10.41 -0.70
N LEU A 245 14.18 -10.47 -1.99
CA LEU A 245 12.86 -10.21 -2.55
C LEU A 245 11.76 -11.12 -1.97
N ALA A 246 12.04 -12.38 -1.75
CA ALA A 246 11.07 -13.37 -1.28
C ALA A 246 10.84 -13.35 0.24
N GLN A 247 11.69 -12.67 1.01
CA GLN A 247 11.53 -12.61 2.46
C GLN A 247 10.47 -11.57 2.85
N PRO A 248 9.61 -11.85 3.84
CA PRO A 248 8.79 -10.83 4.47
C PRO A 248 9.64 -9.71 5.11
N THR A 249 9.13 -8.49 5.06
CA THR A 249 9.73 -7.37 5.79
C THR A 249 9.61 -7.63 7.30
N SER A 250 10.73 -7.61 8.01
CA SER A 250 10.78 -7.77 9.46
C SER A 250 10.70 -6.40 10.13
N PHE A 251 9.83 -6.29 11.14
CA PHE A 251 9.72 -5.11 12.01
C PHE A 251 10.14 -5.48 13.42
N THR A 252 11.09 -4.75 13.97
CA THR A 252 11.63 -5.00 15.32
C THR A 252 11.67 -3.73 16.14
N THR A 253 11.50 -3.85 17.45
CA THR A 253 11.74 -2.76 18.40
C THR A 253 13.22 -2.35 18.37
N THR A 254 13.55 -1.25 19.01
CA THR A 254 14.96 -0.81 19.18
C THR A 254 15.80 -1.82 19.97
N SER A 255 15.16 -2.67 20.79
CA SER A 255 15.80 -3.78 21.53
C SER A 255 15.89 -5.08 20.73
N GLY A 256 15.38 -5.11 19.47
CA GLY A 256 15.46 -6.28 18.59
C GLY A 256 14.30 -7.28 18.73
N GLN A 257 13.28 -7.00 19.51
CA GLN A 257 12.10 -7.84 19.60
C GLN A 257 11.18 -7.64 18.39
N ALA A 258 10.55 -8.71 17.89
CA ALA A 258 9.58 -8.61 16.82
C ALA A 258 8.38 -7.74 17.22
N ILE A 259 7.99 -6.82 16.33
CA ILE A 259 6.77 -6.03 16.50
C ILE A 259 5.63 -6.81 15.84
N THR A 260 4.61 -7.15 16.64
CA THR A 260 3.40 -7.81 16.15
C THR A 260 2.32 -6.78 15.85
N MET A 261 1.53 -7.01 14.80
CA MET A 261 0.34 -6.23 14.49
C MET A 261 -0.83 -6.68 15.37
N GLN A 262 -1.82 -5.81 15.62
CA GLN A 262 -3.10 -6.28 16.15
C GLN A 262 -3.89 -6.98 15.05
N PRO A 263 -4.74 -7.96 15.37
CA PRO A 263 -5.62 -8.58 14.38
C PRO A 263 -6.48 -7.53 13.66
N GLY A 264 -6.51 -7.59 12.34
CA GLY A 264 -7.20 -6.65 11.45
C GLY A 264 -6.32 -6.24 10.27
N ASP A 265 -6.79 -5.28 9.53
CA ASP A 265 -6.12 -4.73 8.35
C ASP A 265 -4.89 -3.88 8.70
N THR A 266 -4.00 -3.73 7.74
CA THR A 266 -2.76 -2.98 7.93
C THR A 266 -2.48 -2.06 6.74
N TRP A 267 -2.22 -0.78 7.03
CA TRP A 267 -1.69 0.17 6.06
C TRP A 267 -0.20 0.39 6.28
N VAL A 268 0.58 0.27 5.22
CA VAL A 268 2.02 0.51 5.20
C VAL A 268 2.31 1.73 4.35
N GLU A 269 2.74 2.79 5.00
CA GLU A 269 3.14 4.05 4.38
C GLU A 269 4.65 3.97 4.06
N LEU A 270 5.01 3.84 2.78
CA LEU A 270 6.42 3.86 2.33
C LEU A 270 6.90 5.31 2.26
N VAL A 271 7.40 5.81 3.36
CA VAL A 271 7.70 7.23 3.53
C VAL A 271 9.17 7.51 3.17
N PRO A 272 9.43 8.41 2.20
CA PRO A 272 10.79 8.84 1.90
C PRO A 272 11.48 9.40 3.14
N THR A 273 12.76 9.06 3.32
CA THR A 273 13.55 9.48 4.51
C THR A 273 13.65 10.99 4.71
N TYR A 274 13.40 11.78 3.68
CA TYR A 274 13.38 13.24 3.74
C TYR A 274 12.02 13.83 4.15
N VAL A 275 10.96 13.01 4.22
CA VAL A 275 9.64 13.44 4.67
C VAL A 275 9.59 13.46 6.20
N HIS A 276 9.17 14.59 6.75
CA HIS A 276 9.08 14.76 8.20
C HIS A 276 7.72 14.33 8.72
N VAL A 277 7.67 13.16 9.35
CA VAL A 277 6.46 12.63 10.00
C VAL A 277 6.33 13.22 11.40
N THR A 278 5.15 13.67 11.76
CA THR A 278 4.84 14.22 13.08
C THR A 278 3.73 13.41 13.77
N THR A 279 3.84 13.24 15.07
CA THR A 279 2.84 12.56 15.91
C THR A 279 2.34 13.50 17.00
N THR A 280 1.06 13.34 17.38
CA THR A 280 0.48 14.00 18.56
C THR A 280 0.10 12.96 19.60
N HIS A 281 0.36 13.28 20.86
CA HIS A 281 0.19 12.38 21.99
C HIS A 281 -0.91 12.81 22.93
#